data_1253f494dac34a519aed3e2c188a6c44
#
_entry.id   1253f494dac34a519aed3e2c188a6c44
#
_cell.length_a   1.000
_cell.length_b   1.000
_cell.length_c   1.000
_cell.angle_alpha   90.00
_cell.angle_beta   90.00
_cell.angle_gamma   90.00
#
_symmetry.space_group_name_H-M   'P 1'
#
loop_
_entity.id
_entity.type
_entity.pdbx_description
1 polymer ?
#
loop_
_entity_poly.entity_id
_entity_poly.type
_entity_poly.pdbx_seq_one_letter_code
_entity_poly.pdbx_strand_id
1 'polypeptide(L)'
;FLDVISAVGVNRIVSMDLHSAQIQGFANVPFDHLYSRIALFDKLNKLNLDESSGVVLAPDVGSAKMSQAYAKTLGVGFALIDKRRPKPNQAKVVNLIGDLKDKKVLIIDDMIDTAGTTCNAAQAALDHGAKSVIAVATHPVLSGPAIERLSKSPINKVIVADTISISDEQKFEKLEII
;
A
#
# COMPACT_ATOMS: atom_id res chain seq x y z
N PHE A 1 24.84 -2.11 2.40
CA PHE A 1 24.13 -3.35 1.98
C PHE A 1 24.49 -3.73 0.55
N LEU A 2 24.26 -2.85 -0.45
CA LEU A 2 24.56 -3.15 -1.86
C LEU A 2 26.02 -3.44 -2.12
N ASP A 3 26.94 -2.74 -1.46
CA ASP A 3 28.39 -2.99 -1.55
C ASP A 3 28.75 -4.40 -1.05
N VAL A 4 28.11 -4.84 0.03
CA VAL A 4 28.31 -6.18 0.58
C VAL A 4 27.84 -7.25 -0.41
N ILE A 5 26.65 -7.08 -1.01
CA ILE A 5 26.10 -7.99 -2.01
C ILE A 5 27.02 -8.03 -3.25
N SER A 6 27.49 -6.88 -3.70
CA SER A 6 28.41 -6.80 -4.84
C SER A 6 29.75 -7.48 -4.55
N ALA A 7 30.29 -7.29 -3.32
CA ALA A 7 31.55 -7.89 -2.92
C ALA A 7 31.54 -9.42 -2.87
N VAL A 8 30.38 -10.05 -2.61
CA VAL A 8 30.24 -11.51 -2.65
C VAL A 8 29.97 -12.07 -4.06
N GLY A 9 30.07 -11.23 -5.10
CA GLY A 9 30.07 -11.68 -6.50
C GLY A 9 28.71 -11.71 -7.18
N VAL A 10 27.72 -10.97 -6.69
CA VAL A 10 26.43 -10.79 -7.38
C VAL A 10 26.64 -10.00 -8.67
N ASN A 11 26.14 -10.52 -9.80
CA ASN A 11 26.31 -9.92 -11.12
C ASN A 11 25.15 -9.03 -11.54
N ARG A 12 23.97 -9.18 -10.93
CA ARG A 12 22.75 -8.44 -11.23
C ARG A 12 21.80 -8.49 -10.03
N ILE A 13 21.09 -7.41 -9.78
CA ILE A 13 20.07 -7.32 -8.73
C ILE A 13 18.72 -7.09 -9.39
N VAL A 14 17.71 -7.85 -9.00
CA VAL A 14 16.31 -7.64 -9.39
C VAL A 14 15.51 -7.38 -8.11
N SER A 15 14.72 -6.34 -8.11
CA SER A 15 13.87 -5.96 -6.97
C SER A 15 12.49 -5.54 -7.46
N MET A 16 11.50 -5.62 -6.56
CA MET A 16 10.14 -5.18 -6.85
C MET A 16 9.70 -4.14 -5.82
N ASP A 17 9.10 -3.04 -6.30
CA ASP A 17 8.53 -1.94 -5.51
C ASP A 17 9.38 -1.55 -4.29
N LEU A 18 10.58 -1.07 -4.54
CA LEU A 18 11.46 -0.59 -3.49
C LEU A 18 10.79 0.58 -2.73
N HIS A 19 10.78 0.49 -1.40
CA HIS A 19 10.31 1.59 -0.54
C HIS A 19 11.06 2.90 -0.83
N SER A 20 12.33 2.80 -1.15
CA SER A 20 13.18 3.93 -1.57
C SER A 20 13.86 3.60 -2.90
N ALA A 21 13.30 4.08 -4.00
CA ALA A 21 13.83 3.82 -5.34
C ALA A 21 15.27 4.34 -5.55
N GLN A 22 15.70 5.32 -4.75
CA GLN A 22 17.05 5.89 -4.78
C GLN A 22 18.16 4.87 -4.44
N ILE A 23 17.81 3.77 -3.75
CA ILE A 23 18.75 2.68 -3.44
C ILE A 23 19.45 2.17 -4.70
N GLN A 24 18.78 2.15 -5.85
CA GLN A 24 19.36 1.71 -7.12
C GLN A 24 20.63 2.47 -7.49
N GLY A 25 20.71 3.76 -7.12
CA GLY A 25 21.86 4.62 -7.41
C GLY A 25 23.15 4.23 -6.68
N PHE A 26 23.09 3.34 -5.71
CA PHE A 26 24.24 2.84 -4.96
C PHE A 26 24.71 1.45 -5.44
N ALA A 27 24.06 0.89 -6.46
CA ALA A 27 24.47 -0.42 -7.00
C ALA A 27 25.63 -0.25 -7.98
N ASN A 28 26.68 -1.06 -7.80
CA ASN A 28 27.81 -1.17 -8.72
C ASN A 28 27.64 -2.28 -9.78
N VAL A 29 26.47 -2.90 -9.81
CA VAL A 29 26.06 -3.93 -10.75
C VAL A 29 24.71 -3.55 -11.36
N PRO A 30 24.32 -4.12 -12.53
CA PRO A 30 23.01 -3.88 -13.11
C PRO A 30 21.89 -4.12 -12.11
N PHE A 31 20.94 -3.18 -12.03
CA PHE A 31 19.81 -3.19 -11.11
C PHE A 31 18.51 -3.03 -11.87
N ASP A 32 17.62 -4.00 -11.78
CA ASP A 32 16.28 -3.97 -12.35
C ASP A 32 15.24 -3.73 -11.26
N HIS A 33 14.56 -2.61 -11.33
CA HIS A 33 13.44 -2.29 -10.43
C HIS A 33 12.12 -2.59 -11.14
N LEU A 34 11.46 -3.66 -10.73
CA LEU A 34 10.16 -4.08 -11.22
C LEU A 34 9.03 -3.45 -10.41
N TYR A 35 7.83 -3.40 -11.01
CA TYR A 35 6.64 -2.85 -10.39
C TYR A 35 5.51 -3.87 -10.37
N SER A 36 4.99 -4.20 -9.19
CA SER A 36 3.89 -5.14 -8.98
C SER A 36 2.57 -4.68 -9.59
N ARG A 37 2.45 -3.37 -9.84
CA ARG A 37 1.21 -2.79 -10.39
C ARG A 37 0.72 -3.51 -11.65
N ILE A 38 1.61 -4.14 -12.44
CA ILE A 38 1.23 -4.89 -13.63
C ILE A 38 0.38 -6.11 -13.26
N ALA A 39 0.80 -6.87 -12.24
CA ALA A 39 0.05 -8.02 -11.74
C ALA A 39 -1.20 -7.60 -10.94
N LEU A 40 -1.05 -6.61 -10.06
CA LEU A 40 -2.15 -6.09 -9.24
C LEU A 40 -3.25 -5.44 -10.10
N PHE A 41 -2.89 -4.82 -11.21
CA PHE A 41 -3.82 -4.09 -12.07
C PHE A 41 -4.94 -4.97 -12.64
N ASP A 42 -4.62 -6.18 -13.10
CA ASP A 42 -5.60 -7.13 -13.62
C ASP A 42 -6.65 -7.50 -12.57
N LYS A 43 -6.23 -7.57 -11.31
CA LYS A 43 -7.14 -7.83 -10.19
C LYS A 43 -8.01 -6.62 -9.86
N LEU A 44 -7.39 -5.44 -9.80
CA LEU A 44 -8.10 -4.21 -9.45
C LEU A 44 -9.09 -3.78 -10.53
N ASN A 45 -8.78 -3.99 -11.80
CA ASN A 45 -9.71 -3.74 -12.91
C ASN A 45 -11.02 -4.53 -12.81
N LYS A 46 -10.97 -5.76 -12.27
CA LYS A 46 -12.17 -6.57 -12.06
C LYS A 46 -13.14 -5.99 -11.03
N LEU A 47 -12.71 -4.98 -10.27
CA LEU A 47 -13.59 -4.25 -9.36
C LEU A 47 -14.56 -3.31 -10.10
N ASN A 48 -14.31 -3.05 -11.40
CA ASN A 48 -15.13 -2.21 -12.29
C ASN A 48 -15.46 -0.86 -11.66
N LEU A 49 -14.43 -0.16 -11.15
CA LEU A 49 -14.55 1.16 -10.55
C LEU A 49 -14.31 2.24 -11.60
N ASP A 50 -14.98 3.37 -11.43
CA ASP A 50 -14.81 4.60 -12.19
C ASP A 50 -14.63 5.80 -11.23
N GLU A 51 -14.52 7.02 -11.78
CA GLU A 51 -14.33 8.23 -11.00
C GLU A 51 -15.50 8.52 -10.03
N SER A 52 -16.71 8.05 -10.34
CA SER A 52 -17.89 8.25 -9.50
C SER A 52 -17.98 7.25 -8.35
N SER A 53 -17.46 6.04 -8.54
CA SER A 53 -17.64 4.89 -7.62
C SER A 53 -16.37 4.49 -6.85
N GLY A 54 -15.18 4.93 -7.31
CA GLY A 54 -13.91 4.54 -6.75
C GLY A 54 -12.96 5.70 -6.47
N VAL A 55 -12.06 5.49 -5.52
CA VAL A 55 -10.97 6.42 -5.21
C VAL A 55 -9.77 5.66 -4.64
N VAL A 56 -8.58 6.02 -5.09
CA VAL A 56 -7.33 5.53 -4.48
C VAL A 56 -6.92 6.51 -3.38
N LEU A 57 -6.71 5.99 -2.19
CA LEU A 57 -6.26 6.74 -1.02
C LEU A 57 -4.81 6.42 -0.70
N ALA A 58 -3.94 7.42 -0.76
CA ALA A 58 -2.60 7.33 -0.20
C ALA A 58 -2.67 7.44 1.33
N PRO A 59 -2.22 6.42 2.09
CA PRO A 59 -2.28 6.43 3.55
C PRO A 59 -1.32 7.45 4.19
N ASP A 60 -0.37 7.95 3.44
CA ASP A 60 0.54 9.04 3.81
C ASP A 60 1.19 9.67 2.55
N VAL A 61 2.01 10.72 2.78
CA VAL A 61 2.69 11.45 1.70
C VAL A 61 3.73 10.58 0.97
N GLY A 62 4.34 9.60 1.66
CA GLY A 62 5.35 8.71 1.08
C GLY A 62 4.78 7.86 -0.07
N SER A 63 3.57 7.36 0.09
CA SER A 63 2.87 6.53 -0.91
C SER A 63 2.10 7.32 -1.97
N ALA A 64 2.07 8.67 -1.87
CA ALA A 64 1.25 9.53 -2.74
C ALA A 64 1.54 9.34 -4.24
N LYS A 65 2.83 9.29 -4.63
CA LYS A 65 3.23 9.14 -6.03
C LYS A 65 2.76 7.79 -6.62
N MET A 66 2.91 6.72 -5.87
CA MET A 66 2.47 5.38 -6.28
C MET A 66 0.94 5.34 -6.37
N SER A 67 0.25 5.78 -5.33
CA SER A 67 -1.22 5.82 -5.28
C SER A 67 -1.82 6.65 -6.42
N GLN A 68 -1.20 7.80 -6.76
CA GLN A 68 -1.64 8.63 -7.89
C GLN A 68 -1.48 7.90 -9.24
N ALA A 69 -0.40 7.13 -9.41
CA ALA A 69 -0.20 6.32 -10.61
C ALA A 69 -1.28 5.24 -10.75
N TYR A 70 -1.68 4.58 -9.64
CA TYR A 70 -2.79 3.64 -9.63
C TYR A 70 -4.12 4.32 -9.95
N ALA A 71 -4.43 5.45 -9.32
CA ALA A 71 -5.66 6.21 -9.58
C ALA A 71 -5.81 6.56 -11.06
N LYS A 72 -4.74 7.10 -11.65
CA LYS A 72 -4.70 7.44 -13.09
C LYS A 72 -4.94 6.23 -13.98
N THR A 73 -4.30 5.09 -13.67
CA THR A 73 -4.39 3.88 -14.49
C THR A 73 -5.77 3.22 -14.37
N LEU A 74 -6.39 3.26 -13.18
CA LEU A 74 -7.73 2.72 -12.93
C LEU A 74 -8.85 3.67 -13.36
N GLY A 75 -8.57 4.92 -13.72
CA GLY A 75 -9.60 5.91 -14.07
C GLY A 75 -10.49 6.30 -12.89
N VAL A 76 -9.93 6.32 -11.66
CA VAL A 76 -10.67 6.65 -10.43
C VAL A 76 -10.10 7.90 -9.76
N GLY A 77 -10.82 8.45 -8.76
CA GLY A 77 -10.37 9.59 -7.97
C GLY A 77 -9.09 9.30 -7.17
N PHE A 78 -8.42 10.36 -6.73
CA PHE A 78 -7.26 10.29 -5.85
C PHE A 78 -7.51 11.09 -4.57
N ALA A 79 -7.10 10.52 -3.45
CA ALA A 79 -7.12 11.17 -2.14
C ALA A 79 -5.83 10.88 -1.36
N LEU A 80 -5.54 11.72 -0.37
CA LEU A 80 -4.32 11.65 0.44
C LEU A 80 -4.61 11.95 1.90
N ILE A 81 -4.02 11.17 2.79
CA ILE A 81 -3.94 11.47 4.21
C ILE A 81 -2.64 12.21 4.51
N ASP A 82 -2.75 13.50 4.88
CA ASP A 82 -1.64 14.30 5.39
C ASP A 82 -1.65 14.24 6.93
N LYS A 83 -0.67 13.51 7.48
CA LYS A 83 -0.50 13.36 8.93
C LYS A 83 0.46 14.41 9.45
N ARG A 84 -0.04 15.47 10.08
CA ARG A 84 0.81 16.49 10.73
C ARG A 84 0.91 16.22 12.23
N ARG A 85 2.13 16.27 12.74
CA ARG A 85 2.41 16.35 14.19
C ARG A 85 2.83 17.78 14.50
N PRO A 86 1.93 18.65 14.96
CA PRO A 86 2.27 20.06 15.21
C PRO A 86 3.33 20.21 16.31
N LYS A 87 3.38 19.30 17.31
CA LYS A 87 4.38 19.26 18.37
C LYS A 87 4.54 17.85 18.94
N PRO A 88 5.68 17.50 19.57
CA PRO A 88 5.79 16.29 20.38
C PRO A 88 4.66 16.21 21.41
N ASN A 89 4.05 15.05 21.56
CA ASN A 89 2.94 14.76 22.50
C ASN A 89 1.59 15.47 22.22
N GLN A 90 1.38 16.06 21.04
CA GLN A 90 0.06 16.52 20.61
C GLN A 90 -0.65 15.47 19.73
N ALA A 91 -2.00 15.48 19.76
CA ALA A 91 -2.80 14.63 18.93
C ALA A 91 -2.43 14.80 17.44
N LYS A 92 -2.38 13.69 16.69
CA LYS A 92 -2.17 13.72 15.24
C LYS A 92 -3.34 14.45 14.61
N VAL A 93 -3.07 15.54 13.91
CA VAL A 93 -4.04 16.13 12.99
C VAL A 93 -3.99 15.31 11.70
N VAL A 94 -5.10 14.70 11.34
CA VAL A 94 -5.27 13.98 10.09
C VAL A 94 -6.06 14.88 9.15
N ASN A 95 -5.37 15.42 8.14
CA ASN A 95 -6.03 16.14 7.06
C ASN A 95 -6.23 15.16 5.89
N LEU A 96 -7.47 14.95 5.49
CA LEU A 96 -7.80 14.18 4.30
C LEU A 96 -8.04 15.16 3.16
N ILE A 97 -7.31 14.97 2.06
CA ILE A 97 -7.43 15.74 0.83
C ILE A 97 -8.06 14.83 -0.21
N GLY A 98 -9.16 15.24 -0.80
CA GLY A 98 -9.94 14.47 -1.76
C GLY A 98 -11.34 14.12 -1.27
N ASP A 99 -12.17 13.56 -2.15
CA ASP A 99 -13.56 13.19 -1.86
C ASP A 99 -13.71 11.67 -1.80
N LEU A 100 -14.13 11.16 -0.64
CA LEU A 100 -14.35 9.73 -0.37
C LEU A 100 -15.81 9.36 -0.22
N LYS A 101 -16.71 10.37 -0.19
CA LYS A 101 -18.12 10.16 0.15
C LYS A 101 -18.78 9.18 -0.83
N ASP A 102 -19.41 8.17 -0.29
CA ASP A 102 -20.13 7.11 -0.99
C ASP A 102 -19.29 6.27 -1.97
N LYS A 103 -17.94 6.42 -1.93
CA LYS A 103 -17.02 5.72 -2.82
C LYS A 103 -16.41 4.47 -2.18
N LYS A 104 -16.02 3.52 -3.01
CA LYS A 104 -15.14 2.41 -2.62
C LYS A 104 -13.69 2.92 -2.61
N VAL A 105 -13.04 2.82 -1.47
CA VAL A 105 -11.66 3.30 -1.25
C VAL A 105 -10.67 2.16 -1.44
N LEU A 106 -9.66 2.38 -2.27
CA LEU A 106 -8.49 1.52 -2.42
C LEU A 106 -7.32 2.19 -1.70
N ILE A 107 -6.90 1.66 -0.55
CA ILE A 107 -5.66 2.08 0.11
C ILE A 107 -4.52 1.33 -0.54
N ILE A 108 -3.58 2.05 -1.16
CA ILE A 108 -2.45 1.43 -1.87
C ILE A 108 -1.14 1.84 -1.20
N ASP A 109 -0.33 0.84 -0.87
CA ASP A 109 0.99 1.02 -0.26
C ASP A 109 1.99 0.02 -0.84
N ASP A 110 3.29 0.25 -0.66
CA ASP A 110 4.33 -0.70 -1.08
C ASP A 110 4.35 -1.93 -0.17
N MET A 111 4.10 -1.75 1.12
CA MET A 111 4.09 -2.85 2.08
C MET A 111 3.05 -2.69 3.18
N ILE A 112 2.61 -3.81 3.72
CA ILE A 112 1.90 -3.89 5.00
C ILE A 112 2.82 -4.59 6.00
N ASP A 113 3.42 -3.80 6.91
CA ASP A 113 4.25 -4.33 7.99
C ASP A 113 3.37 -4.61 9.23
N THR A 114 3.28 -3.70 10.19
CA THR A 114 2.45 -3.89 11.41
C THR A 114 0.98 -3.53 11.22
N ALA A 115 0.58 -3.14 10.02
CA ALA A 115 -0.77 -2.72 9.60
C ALA A 115 -1.34 -1.48 10.32
N GLY A 116 -0.56 -0.79 11.15
CA GLY A 116 -1.06 0.38 11.88
C GLY A 116 -1.46 1.53 10.96
N THR A 117 -0.62 1.85 9.98
CA THR A 117 -0.89 2.91 8.98
C THR A 117 -2.13 2.58 8.16
N THR A 118 -2.21 1.36 7.65
CA THR A 118 -3.31 0.87 6.80
C THR A 118 -4.65 0.89 7.54
N CYS A 119 -4.69 0.36 8.77
CA CYS A 119 -5.92 0.34 9.57
C CYS A 119 -6.38 1.74 9.98
N ASN A 120 -5.45 2.64 10.34
CA ASN A 120 -5.79 4.03 10.65
C ASN A 120 -6.31 4.78 9.42
N ALA A 121 -5.75 4.53 8.24
CA ALA A 121 -6.21 5.10 7.00
C ALA A 121 -7.61 4.60 6.63
N ALA A 122 -7.88 3.31 6.86
CA ALA A 122 -9.20 2.72 6.63
C ALA A 122 -10.27 3.35 7.54
N GLN A 123 -9.97 3.51 8.82
CA GLN A 123 -10.89 4.18 9.75
C GLN A 123 -11.14 5.62 9.32
N ALA A 124 -10.08 6.38 9.02
CA ALA A 124 -10.22 7.75 8.55
C ALA A 124 -11.07 7.85 7.26
N ALA A 125 -10.91 6.90 6.34
CA ALA A 125 -11.72 6.86 5.12
C ALA A 125 -13.22 6.69 5.43
N LEU A 126 -13.57 5.76 6.32
CA LEU A 126 -14.97 5.55 6.72
C LEU A 126 -15.54 6.75 7.49
N ASP A 127 -14.76 7.37 8.38
CA ASP A 127 -15.15 8.58 9.09
C ASP A 127 -15.45 9.75 8.14
N HIS A 128 -14.84 9.72 6.92
CA HIS A 128 -15.11 10.68 5.84
C HIS A 128 -16.13 10.19 4.81
N GLY A 129 -16.93 9.19 5.16
CA GLY A 129 -18.07 8.75 4.36
C GLY A 129 -17.77 7.74 3.26
N ALA A 130 -16.62 7.08 3.28
CA ALA A 130 -16.34 5.99 2.36
C ALA A 130 -17.34 4.85 2.53
N LYS A 131 -17.78 4.26 1.42
CA LYS A 131 -18.73 3.13 1.41
C LYS A 131 -18.09 1.82 1.83
N SER A 132 -16.85 1.58 1.45
CA SER A 132 -16.08 0.39 1.76
C SER A 132 -14.60 0.64 1.53
N VAL A 133 -13.74 -0.18 2.14
CA VAL A 133 -12.28 -0.03 2.05
C VAL A 133 -11.63 -1.36 1.66
N ILE A 134 -10.76 -1.31 0.68
CA ILE A 134 -9.87 -2.41 0.29
C ILE A 134 -8.44 -1.94 0.47
N ALA A 135 -7.62 -2.70 1.18
CA ALA A 135 -6.18 -2.46 1.28
C ALA A 135 -5.44 -3.28 0.22
N VAL A 136 -4.45 -2.68 -0.41
CA VAL A 136 -3.64 -3.30 -1.46
C VAL A 136 -2.18 -3.01 -1.17
N ALA A 137 -1.34 -4.04 -1.16
CA ALA A 137 0.10 -3.87 -1.00
C ALA A 137 0.90 -4.88 -1.82
N THR A 138 2.11 -4.49 -2.19
CA THR A 138 3.05 -5.39 -2.85
C THR A 138 3.65 -6.39 -1.86
N HIS A 139 4.14 -5.90 -0.71
CA HIS A 139 4.90 -6.71 0.23
C HIS A 139 4.10 -7.00 1.51
N PRO A 140 3.61 -8.26 1.69
CA PRO A 140 2.93 -8.67 2.91
C PRO A 140 3.94 -9.05 4.00
N VAL A 141 4.60 -8.07 4.62
CA VAL A 141 5.53 -8.32 5.74
C VAL A 141 4.78 -8.89 6.93
N LEU A 142 3.60 -8.36 7.25
CA LEU A 142 2.63 -8.86 8.23
C LEU A 142 3.25 -9.16 9.60
N SER A 143 4.14 -8.28 10.07
CA SER A 143 4.86 -8.48 11.32
C SER A 143 4.02 -8.15 12.56
N GLY A 144 4.38 -8.80 13.67
CA GLY A 144 3.81 -8.52 14.99
C GLY A 144 2.26 -8.58 15.01
N PRO A 145 1.57 -7.49 15.38
CA PRO A 145 0.11 -7.48 15.53
C PRO A 145 -0.66 -7.28 14.21
N ALA A 146 -0.01 -7.40 13.03
CA ALA A 146 -0.62 -7.03 11.75
C ALA A 146 -1.90 -7.81 11.46
N ILE A 147 -1.86 -9.12 11.61
CA ILE A 147 -3.00 -10.02 11.32
C ILE A 147 -4.19 -9.71 12.23
N GLU A 148 -3.93 -9.57 13.53
CA GLU A 148 -4.97 -9.21 14.49
C GLU A 148 -5.60 -7.86 14.16
N ARG A 149 -4.78 -6.85 13.83
CA ARG A 149 -5.26 -5.51 13.44
C ARG A 149 -6.10 -5.55 12.18
N LEU A 150 -5.61 -6.23 11.12
CA LEU A 150 -6.33 -6.34 9.86
C LEU A 150 -7.65 -7.10 10.01
N SER A 151 -7.64 -8.21 10.75
CA SER A 151 -8.84 -9.00 11.01
C SER A 151 -9.93 -8.19 11.73
N LYS A 152 -9.53 -7.40 12.75
CA LYS A 152 -10.46 -6.56 13.54
C LYS A 152 -10.76 -5.21 12.89
N SER A 153 -10.03 -4.81 11.84
CA SER A 153 -10.21 -3.54 11.17
C SER A 153 -11.51 -3.48 10.35
N PRO A 154 -11.99 -2.29 10.01
CA PRO A 154 -13.13 -2.13 9.12
C PRO A 154 -12.79 -2.35 7.64
N ILE A 155 -11.59 -2.80 7.31
CA ILE A 155 -11.18 -3.15 5.95
C ILE A 155 -12.00 -4.37 5.49
N ASN A 156 -12.58 -4.27 4.30
CA ASN A 156 -13.39 -5.34 3.72
C ASN A 156 -12.54 -6.45 3.10
N LYS A 157 -11.41 -6.09 2.49
CA LYS A 157 -10.50 -7.01 1.82
C LYS A 157 -9.06 -6.47 1.86
N VAL A 158 -8.10 -7.38 1.99
CA VAL A 158 -6.66 -7.10 1.89
C VAL A 158 -6.12 -7.90 0.72
N ILE A 159 -5.61 -7.23 -0.30
CA ILE A 159 -5.03 -7.83 -1.50
C ILE A 159 -3.53 -7.61 -1.46
N VAL A 160 -2.75 -8.67 -1.57
CA VAL A 160 -1.30 -8.60 -1.55
C VAL A 160 -0.70 -9.45 -2.66
N ALA A 161 0.49 -9.06 -3.13
CA ALA A 161 1.27 -9.93 -4.01
C ALA A 161 2.03 -11.00 -3.19
N ASP A 162 2.48 -12.05 -3.85
CA ASP A 162 3.20 -13.18 -3.26
C ASP A 162 4.73 -12.95 -3.13
N THR A 163 5.14 -11.70 -3.04
CA THR A 163 6.56 -11.31 -2.94
C THR A 163 7.25 -11.79 -1.66
N ILE A 164 6.47 -12.08 -0.62
CA ILE A 164 6.90 -12.66 0.64
C ILE A 164 5.97 -13.83 0.93
N SER A 165 6.57 -14.99 1.26
CA SER A 165 5.81 -16.19 1.59
C SER A 165 4.93 -15.96 2.82
N ILE A 166 3.65 -16.28 2.70
CA ILE A 166 2.66 -16.19 3.78
C ILE A 166 2.38 -17.61 4.27
N SER A 167 2.63 -17.87 5.56
CA SER A 167 2.34 -19.15 6.18
C SER A 167 0.82 -19.34 6.37
N ASP A 168 0.38 -20.58 6.59
CA ASP A 168 -1.05 -20.85 6.82
C ASP A 168 -1.57 -20.15 8.10
N GLU A 169 -0.71 -19.96 9.10
CA GLU A 169 -1.02 -19.23 10.34
C GLU A 169 -1.24 -17.73 10.12
N GLN A 170 -0.67 -17.19 9.05
CA GLN A 170 -0.81 -15.77 8.67
C GLN A 170 -2.03 -15.52 7.79
N LYS A 171 -2.72 -16.57 7.32
CA LYS A 171 -3.93 -16.43 6.53
C LYS A 171 -5.12 -16.04 7.41
N PHE A 172 -5.94 -15.12 6.92
CA PHE A 172 -7.17 -14.69 7.57
C PHE A 172 -8.25 -14.42 6.50
N GLU A 173 -9.51 -14.41 6.90
CA GLU A 173 -10.67 -14.39 6.00
C GLU A 173 -10.64 -13.29 4.92
N LYS A 174 -10.12 -12.10 5.28
CA LYS A 174 -10.11 -10.94 4.37
C LYS A 174 -8.91 -10.92 3.42
N LEU A 175 -7.93 -11.82 3.60
CA LEU A 175 -6.68 -11.85 2.83
C LEU A 175 -6.88 -12.53 1.50
N GLU A 176 -6.43 -11.86 0.45
CA GLU A 176 -6.31 -12.41 -0.91
C GLU A 176 -4.89 -12.21 -1.41
N ILE A 177 -4.26 -13.31 -1.84
CA ILE A 177 -2.90 -13.33 -2.40
C ILE A 177 -3.03 -13.50 -3.92
N ILE A 178 -2.25 -12.75 -4.68
CA ILE A 178 -2.24 -12.80 -6.14
C ILE A 178 -0.83 -13.04 -6.68
#